data_09c53bfdf6bfb3b919493cb6118977c8
#
_entry.id   09c53bfdf6bfb3b919493cb6118977c8
#
_cell.length_a   1.000
_cell.length_b   1.000
_cell.length_c   1.000
_cell.angle_alpha   90.00
_cell.angle_beta   90.00
_cell.angle_gamma   90.00
#
_symmetry.space_group_name_H-M   'P 1'
#
loop_
_entity.id
_entity.type
_entity.pdbx_description
1 polymer ?
#
loop_
_entity_poly.entity_id
_entity_poly.type
_entity_poly.pdbx_seq_one_letter_code
_entity_poly.pdbx_strand_id
1 'polypeptide(L)'
;FLRSATGLWYNEIDDYRFRKTMMNYTIEEKEDFMREALKEAEIALAHDEIPIGCVLVKEGKIIGRGHNAREELQRAVMHAEIMAIEEANRHENSWRLLDTTLFVTIEPCVMCSGAIGLARIPHVVYGAANQKFGAAGSLYDILTDERLNHRVEVETGVLQEECAQIMQDFFRNRRQK
;
A
#
# COMPACT_ATOMS: atom_id res chain seq x y z
N PHE A 1 2.67 -5.25 25.84
CA PHE A 1 3.76 -6.01 26.45
C PHE A 1 3.24 -7.39 26.88
N LEU A 2 3.41 -8.42 26.05
CA LEU A 2 3.18 -9.80 26.43
C LEU A 2 4.54 -10.50 26.44
N ARG A 3 5.03 -10.88 27.62
CA ARG A 3 6.18 -11.77 27.78
C ARG A 3 5.80 -13.14 27.23
N SER A 4 6.60 -13.68 26.29
CA SER A 4 6.51 -15.10 25.97
C SER A 4 7.02 -15.92 27.16
N ALA A 5 6.42 -17.09 27.40
CA ALA A 5 6.79 -17.99 28.52
C ALA A 5 8.21 -18.56 28.43
N THR A 6 8.99 -18.25 27.41
CA THR A 6 10.33 -18.81 27.13
C THR A 6 11.47 -17.82 27.33
N GLY A 7 11.23 -16.56 27.72
CA GLY A 7 12.29 -15.60 28.10
C GLY A 7 13.29 -15.20 27.01
N LEU A 8 13.07 -15.60 25.78
CA LEU A 8 13.92 -15.23 24.64
C LEU A 8 13.49 -13.88 24.10
N TRP A 9 14.35 -12.88 24.26
CA TRP A 9 14.27 -11.64 23.49
C TRP A 9 14.55 -12.00 22.03
N TYR A 10 13.55 -11.91 21.17
CA TYR A 10 13.82 -11.94 19.73
C TYR A 10 14.79 -10.81 19.41
N ASN A 11 15.91 -11.13 18.77
CA ASN A 11 16.84 -10.14 18.25
C ASN A 11 16.17 -9.45 17.06
N GLU A 12 15.42 -8.37 17.33
CA GLU A 12 14.72 -7.55 16.33
C GLU A 12 15.66 -7.04 15.23
N ILE A 13 16.96 -6.90 15.53
CA ILE A 13 17.97 -6.37 14.60
C ILE A 13 18.36 -7.41 13.51
N ASP A 14 18.52 -8.67 13.86
CA ASP A 14 18.90 -9.71 12.88
C ASP A 14 17.71 -10.08 11.99
N ASP A 15 16.51 -10.09 12.56
CA ASP A 15 15.27 -10.33 11.85
C ASP A 15 14.96 -9.19 10.86
N TYR A 16 15.19 -7.93 11.24
CA TYR A 16 15.04 -6.77 10.36
C TYR A 16 16.00 -6.79 9.15
N ARG A 17 17.28 -7.17 9.36
CA ARG A 17 18.27 -7.28 8.26
C ARG A 17 17.93 -8.40 7.29
N PHE A 18 17.49 -9.54 7.80
CA PHE A 18 17.07 -10.67 6.97
C PHE A 18 15.81 -10.31 6.15
N ARG A 19 14.82 -9.69 6.75
CA ARG A 19 13.59 -9.20 6.09
C ARG A 19 13.88 -8.15 5.04
N LYS A 20 14.79 -7.21 5.31
CA LYS A 20 15.20 -6.19 4.35
C LYS A 20 15.82 -6.79 3.08
N THR A 21 16.54 -7.90 3.19
CA THR A 21 17.12 -8.60 2.04
C THR A 21 16.05 -9.29 1.20
N MET A 22 14.98 -9.78 1.82
CA MET A 22 13.87 -10.48 1.13
C MET A 22 12.90 -9.54 0.41
N MET A 23 12.91 -8.24 0.76
CA MET A 23 12.02 -7.21 0.16
C MET A 23 12.73 -6.33 -0.88
N ASN A 24 13.99 -6.60 -1.20
CA ASN A 24 14.75 -5.87 -2.20
C ASN A 24 14.37 -6.33 -3.61
N TYR A 25 13.31 -5.76 -4.16
CA TYR A 25 12.96 -5.91 -5.57
C TYR A 25 13.82 -5.02 -6.45
N THR A 26 14.19 -5.52 -7.63
CA THR A 26 14.81 -4.71 -8.68
C THR A 26 13.85 -3.62 -9.17
N ILE A 27 14.35 -2.63 -9.87
CA ILE A 27 13.51 -1.58 -10.47
C ILE A 27 12.46 -2.20 -11.40
N GLU A 28 12.87 -3.16 -12.24
CA GLU A 28 11.99 -3.87 -13.15
C GLU A 28 10.87 -4.63 -12.44
N GLU A 29 11.20 -5.39 -11.38
CA GLU A 29 10.20 -6.08 -10.56
C GLU A 29 9.22 -5.10 -9.89
N LYS A 30 9.70 -3.96 -9.39
CA LYS A 30 8.85 -2.90 -8.81
C LYS A 30 7.90 -2.32 -9.84
N GLU A 31 8.38 -2.06 -11.04
CA GLU A 31 7.55 -1.60 -12.14
C GLU A 31 6.49 -2.65 -12.51
N ASP A 32 6.85 -3.93 -12.54
CA ASP A 32 5.89 -5.00 -12.84
C ASP A 32 4.79 -5.08 -11.78
N PHE A 33 5.11 -4.99 -10.49
CA PHE A 33 4.10 -4.93 -9.43
C PHE A 33 3.27 -3.64 -9.48
N MET A 34 3.86 -2.52 -9.85
CA MET A 34 3.11 -1.27 -10.02
C MET A 34 2.17 -1.35 -11.25
N ARG A 35 2.56 -2.04 -12.33
CA ARG A 35 1.64 -2.34 -13.45
C ARG A 35 0.47 -3.21 -13.02
N GLU A 36 0.69 -4.16 -12.11
CA GLU A 36 -0.41 -4.93 -11.52
C GLU A 36 -1.34 -4.05 -10.67
N ALA A 37 -0.80 -3.09 -9.92
CA ALA A 37 -1.61 -2.10 -9.20
C ALA A 37 -2.37 -1.17 -10.17
N LEU A 38 -1.77 -0.78 -11.31
CA LEU A 38 -2.46 -0.01 -12.35
C LEU A 38 -3.63 -0.79 -12.96
N LYS A 39 -3.54 -2.10 -13.15
CA LYS A 39 -4.67 -2.93 -13.60
C LYS A 39 -5.84 -2.88 -12.60
N GLU A 40 -5.55 -2.88 -11.30
CA GLU A 40 -6.60 -2.66 -10.29
C GLU A 40 -7.20 -1.24 -10.38
N ALA A 41 -6.40 -0.22 -10.66
CA ALA A 41 -6.90 1.13 -10.90
C ALA A 41 -7.82 1.20 -12.15
N GLU A 42 -7.53 0.43 -13.20
CA GLU A 42 -8.39 0.31 -14.39
C GLU A 42 -9.74 -0.37 -14.05
N ILE A 43 -9.76 -1.34 -13.13
CA ILE A 43 -11.01 -1.93 -12.63
C ILE A 43 -11.84 -0.88 -11.91
N ALA A 44 -11.23 -0.08 -11.01
CA ALA A 44 -11.91 1.04 -10.37
C ALA A 44 -12.51 2.01 -11.41
N LEU A 45 -11.72 2.37 -12.43
CA LEU A 45 -12.15 3.26 -13.50
C LEU A 45 -13.36 2.71 -14.28
N ALA A 46 -13.41 1.40 -14.55
CA ALA A 46 -14.50 0.74 -15.23
C ALA A 46 -15.81 0.78 -14.41
N HIS A 47 -15.72 0.93 -13.09
CA HIS A 47 -16.86 1.09 -12.17
C HIS A 47 -17.15 2.57 -11.81
N ASP A 48 -16.63 3.53 -12.57
CA ASP A 48 -16.75 4.99 -12.35
C ASP A 48 -16.21 5.46 -10.99
N GLU A 49 -15.30 4.70 -10.40
CA GLU A 49 -14.58 5.01 -9.17
C GLU A 49 -13.31 5.82 -9.45
N ILE A 50 -12.80 6.49 -8.42
CA ILE A 50 -11.46 7.11 -8.49
C ILE A 50 -10.43 6.01 -8.76
N PRO A 51 -9.64 6.09 -9.86
CA PRO A 51 -8.79 5.00 -10.32
C PRO A 51 -7.52 4.86 -9.46
N ILE A 52 -7.69 4.22 -8.32
CA ILE A 52 -6.61 3.85 -7.42
C ILE A 52 -6.60 2.33 -7.31
N GLY A 53 -5.43 1.75 -7.50
CA GLY A 53 -5.21 0.32 -7.38
C GLY A 53 -4.03 0.01 -6.47
N CYS A 54 -4.09 -1.15 -5.82
CA CYS A 54 -3.12 -1.60 -4.86
C CYS A 54 -2.89 -3.10 -4.96
N VAL A 55 -1.63 -3.52 -4.83
CA VAL A 55 -1.28 -4.94 -4.65
C VAL A 55 -0.34 -5.10 -3.46
N LEU A 56 -0.48 -6.20 -2.75
CA LEU A 56 0.36 -6.58 -1.62
C LEU A 56 1.17 -7.81 -1.98
N VAL A 57 2.48 -7.71 -1.86
CA VAL A 57 3.44 -8.71 -2.37
C VAL A 57 4.22 -9.32 -1.22
N LYS A 58 4.37 -10.64 -1.24
CA LYS A 58 5.23 -11.41 -0.34
C LYS A 58 6.03 -12.42 -1.15
N GLU A 59 7.35 -12.45 -0.96
CA GLU A 59 8.25 -13.39 -1.64
C GLU A 59 8.04 -13.42 -3.18
N GLY A 60 7.87 -12.23 -3.78
CA GLY A 60 7.66 -12.09 -5.23
C GLY A 60 6.27 -12.52 -5.73
N LYS A 61 5.33 -12.83 -4.83
CA LYS A 61 3.96 -13.22 -5.18
C LYS A 61 2.94 -12.21 -4.65
N ILE A 62 1.96 -11.89 -5.46
CA ILE A 62 0.84 -11.05 -5.02
C ILE A 62 -0.07 -11.92 -4.14
N ILE A 63 -0.30 -11.47 -2.91
CA ILE A 63 -1.14 -12.13 -1.90
C ILE A 63 -2.41 -11.33 -1.57
N GLY A 64 -2.50 -10.10 -2.06
CA GLY A 64 -3.69 -9.26 -1.92
C GLY A 64 -3.77 -8.25 -3.04
N ARG A 65 -4.99 -7.98 -3.51
CA ARG A 65 -5.33 -6.99 -4.54
C ARG A 65 -6.46 -6.12 -4.06
N GLY A 66 -6.50 -4.89 -4.50
CA GLY A 66 -7.57 -3.98 -4.18
C GLY A 66 -7.64 -2.80 -5.12
N HIS A 67 -8.84 -2.33 -5.30
CA HIS A 67 -9.14 -1.10 -6.04
C HIS A 67 -10.16 -0.27 -5.28
N ASN A 68 -10.24 1.00 -5.60
CA ASN A 68 -11.21 1.86 -4.95
C ASN A 68 -12.63 1.43 -5.32
N ALA A 69 -13.52 1.26 -4.33
CA ALA A 69 -14.89 0.77 -4.49
C ALA A 69 -15.88 1.46 -3.53
N ARG A 70 -15.68 2.75 -3.27
CA ARG A 70 -16.47 3.51 -2.30
C ARG A 70 -17.90 3.75 -2.75
N GLU A 71 -18.07 4.20 -3.99
CA GLU A 71 -19.37 4.51 -4.57
C GLU A 71 -20.13 3.21 -4.91
N GLU A 72 -19.43 2.22 -5.45
CA GLU A 72 -20.01 0.92 -5.78
C GLU A 72 -20.57 0.21 -4.55
N LEU A 73 -19.78 0.13 -3.49
CA LEU A 73 -20.14 -0.58 -2.26
C LEU A 73 -20.87 0.32 -1.24
N GLN A 74 -21.00 1.64 -1.50
CA GLN A 74 -21.55 2.63 -0.57
C GLN A 74 -20.88 2.56 0.81
N ARG A 75 -19.53 2.42 0.83
CA ARG A 75 -18.73 2.26 2.04
C ARG A 75 -17.52 3.18 2.00
N ALA A 76 -17.48 4.15 2.91
CA ALA A 76 -16.47 5.20 2.95
C ALA A 76 -15.01 4.71 3.05
N VAL A 77 -14.80 3.53 3.62
CA VAL A 77 -13.46 2.98 3.90
C VAL A 77 -12.94 2.06 2.79
N MET A 78 -13.70 1.79 1.74
CA MET A 78 -13.31 0.87 0.66
C MET A 78 -12.32 1.55 -0.30
N HIS A 79 -11.12 1.79 0.21
CA HIS A 79 -9.96 2.21 -0.57
C HIS A 79 -9.17 0.98 -1.04
N ALA A 80 -8.40 1.14 -2.10
CA ALA A 80 -7.59 0.09 -2.70
C ALA A 80 -6.69 -0.62 -1.68
N GLU A 81 -6.03 0.16 -0.83
CA GLU A 81 -5.11 -0.35 0.18
C GLU A 81 -5.84 -1.20 1.23
N ILE A 82 -7.03 -0.76 1.68
CA ILE A 82 -7.84 -1.51 2.65
C ILE A 82 -8.25 -2.86 2.08
N MET A 83 -8.73 -2.88 0.83
CA MET A 83 -9.14 -4.11 0.17
C MET A 83 -7.96 -5.09 -0.02
N ALA A 84 -6.80 -4.59 -0.44
CA ALA A 84 -5.60 -5.40 -0.60
C ALA A 84 -5.11 -5.97 0.75
N ILE A 85 -5.15 -5.17 1.83
CA ILE A 85 -4.81 -5.61 3.19
C ILE A 85 -5.78 -6.70 3.67
N GLU A 86 -7.08 -6.52 3.48
CA GLU A 86 -8.08 -7.51 3.88
C GLU A 86 -7.91 -8.85 3.13
N GLU A 87 -7.61 -8.81 1.84
CA GLU A 87 -7.35 -10.02 1.06
C GLU A 87 -6.05 -10.71 1.52
N ALA A 88 -4.98 -9.96 1.70
CA ALA A 88 -3.72 -10.49 2.20
C ALA A 88 -3.84 -11.09 3.62
N ASN A 89 -4.61 -10.46 4.51
CA ASN A 89 -4.87 -11.01 5.84
C ASN A 89 -5.61 -12.35 5.78
N ARG A 90 -6.57 -12.50 4.86
CA ARG A 90 -7.26 -13.77 4.63
C ARG A 90 -6.32 -14.82 4.05
N HIS A 91 -5.47 -14.43 3.10
CA HIS A 91 -4.46 -15.32 2.49
C HIS A 91 -3.48 -15.85 3.53
N GLU A 92 -2.93 -14.97 4.38
CA GLU A 92 -1.94 -15.30 5.40
C GLU A 92 -2.57 -15.89 6.68
N ASN A 93 -3.89 -15.85 6.82
CA ASN A 93 -4.60 -16.14 8.08
C ASN A 93 -3.99 -15.40 9.27
N SER A 94 -3.58 -14.16 9.05
CA SER A 94 -2.89 -13.30 10.01
C SER A 94 -3.25 -11.85 9.80
N TRP A 95 -3.43 -11.08 10.87
CA TRP A 95 -3.55 -9.63 10.78
C TRP A 95 -2.18 -8.92 10.60
N ARG A 96 -1.08 -9.62 10.89
CA ARG A 96 0.28 -9.11 10.70
C ARG A 96 0.83 -9.51 9.35
N LEU A 97 1.25 -8.51 8.58
CA LEU A 97 1.80 -8.68 7.22
C LEU A 97 3.29 -8.27 7.21
N LEU A 98 4.09 -8.94 8.06
CA LEU A 98 5.46 -8.54 8.41
C LEU A 98 6.48 -8.61 7.27
N ASP A 99 6.27 -9.49 6.29
CA ASP A 99 7.25 -9.76 5.22
C ASP A 99 6.67 -9.37 3.87
N THR A 100 5.97 -8.22 3.82
CA THR A 100 5.25 -7.79 2.64
C THR A 100 5.69 -6.41 2.17
N THR A 101 5.49 -6.16 0.87
CA THR A 101 5.58 -4.84 0.26
C THR A 101 4.22 -4.47 -0.34
N LEU A 102 3.73 -3.30 -0.01
CA LEU A 102 2.51 -2.75 -0.58
C LEU A 102 2.87 -1.82 -1.73
N PHE A 103 2.33 -2.11 -2.92
CA PHE A 103 2.43 -1.24 -4.10
C PHE A 103 1.08 -0.58 -4.33
N VAL A 104 1.05 0.73 -4.45
CA VAL A 104 -0.17 1.51 -4.67
C VAL A 104 0.07 2.63 -5.68
N THR A 105 -0.88 2.85 -6.57
CA THR A 105 -0.72 3.83 -7.67
C THR A 105 -0.62 5.27 -7.17
N ILE A 106 -1.33 5.60 -6.08
CA ILE A 106 -1.36 6.94 -5.47
C ILE A 106 -0.97 6.86 -4.01
N GLU A 107 -0.26 7.87 -3.53
CA GLU A 107 0.15 8.00 -2.13
C GLU A 107 -1.00 7.74 -1.15
N PRO A 108 -0.81 6.88 -0.14
CA PRO A 108 -1.83 6.54 0.84
C PRO A 108 -2.33 7.77 1.63
N CYS A 109 -3.63 7.82 1.87
CA CYS A 109 -4.24 8.81 2.75
C CYS A 109 -4.03 8.49 4.23
N VAL A 110 -4.44 9.39 5.13
CA VAL A 110 -4.31 9.23 6.61
C VAL A 110 -4.92 7.90 7.09
N MET A 111 -6.11 7.53 6.60
CA MET A 111 -6.79 6.28 6.96
C MET A 111 -5.96 5.06 6.54
N CYS A 112 -5.52 5.04 5.29
CA CYS A 112 -4.75 3.91 4.74
C CYS A 112 -3.36 3.81 5.35
N SER A 113 -2.68 4.94 5.61
CA SER A 113 -1.40 4.95 6.33
C SER A 113 -1.53 4.39 7.74
N GLY A 114 -2.64 4.70 8.44
CA GLY A 114 -2.97 4.10 9.72
C GLY A 114 -3.18 2.58 9.62
N ALA A 115 -3.93 2.11 8.62
CA ALA A 115 -4.16 0.69 8.39
C ALA A 115 -2.87 -0.08 8.05
N ILE A 116 -2.00 0.49 7.22
CA ILE A 116 -0.68 -0.04 6.87
C ILE A 116 0.17 -0.23 8.14
N GLY A 117 0.25 0.78 8.99
CA GLY A 117 0.95 0.71 10.27
C GLY A 117 0.37 -0.33 11.23
N LEU A 118 -0.96 -0.43 11.31
CA LEU A 118 -1.65 -1.44 12.14
C LEU A 118 -1.41 -2.86 11.63
N ALA A 119 -1.44 -3.07 10.31
CA ALA A 119 -1.15 -4.36 9.69
C ALA A 119 0.33 -4.77 9.77
N ARG A 120 1.21 -3.87 10.24
CA ARG A 120 2.67 -4.11 10.35
C ARG A 120 3.34 -4.35 9.01
N ILE A 121 2.86 -3.73 7.95
CA ILE A 121 3.49 -3.76 6.64
C ILE A 121 4.79 -2.95 6.72
N PRO A 122 5.95 -3.54 6.42
CA PRO A 122 7.24 -2.86 6.62
C PRO A 122 7.66 -1.98 5.45
N HIS A 123 7.09 -2.16 4.25
CA HIS A 123 7.51 -1.45 3.06
C HIS A 123 6.32 -1.04 2.18
N VAL A 124 6.34 0.21 1.73
CA VAL A 124 5.35 0.80 0.82
C VAL A 124 6.05 1.44 -0.36
N VAL A 125 5.58 1.12 -1.55
CA VAL A 125 5.99 1.74 -2.81
C VAL A 125 4.77 2.42 -3.44
N TYR A 126 4.82 3.72 -3.66
CA TYR A 126 3.74 4.39 -4.37
C TYR A 126 4.20 5.11 -5.65
N GLY A 127 3.32 5.19 -6.63
CA GLY A 127 3.59 5.82 -7.92
C GLY A 127 3.57 7.34 -7.81
N ALA A 128 2.42 7.97 -7.69
CA ALA A 128 2.26 9.41 -7.70
C ALA A 128 1.84 9.98 -6.33
N ALA A 129 2.33 11.17 -6.00
CA ALA A 129 2.01 11.89 -4.78
C ALA A 129 0.55 12.37 -4.75
N ASN A 130 -0.04 12.43 -3.54
CA ASN A 130 -1.39 12.93 -3.30
C ASN A 130 -1.34 14.25 -2.53
N GLN A 131 -1.31 15.37 -3.24
CA GLN A 131 -1.20 16.71 -2.67
C GLN A 131 -2.40 17.14 -1.80
N LYS A 132 -3.52 16.41 -1.84
CA LYS A 132 -4.75 16.77 -1.12
C LYS A 132 -5.00 15.94 0.14
N PHE A 133 -4.56 14.68 0.16
CA PHE A 133 -4.85 13.73 1.23
C PHE A 133 -3.67 12.81 1.57
N GLY A 134 -2.50 13.00 0.95
CA GLY A 134 -1.34 12.16 1.13
C GLY A 134 -0.80 12.21 2.55
N ALA A 135 -0.47 11.04 3.09
CA ALA A 135 0.01 10.90 4.46
C ALA A 135 1.29 10.02 4.56
N ALA A 136 2.04 9.97 3.46
CA ALA A 136 3.32 9.29 3.36
C ALA A 136 4.42 10.24 2.82
N GLY A 137 4.33 11.55 3.14
CA GLY A 137 5.31 12.56 2.79
C GLY A 137 4.75 13.85 2.17
N SER A 138 3.51 13.86 1.60
CA SER A 138 2.94 15.08 0.97
C SER A 138 2.39 16.07 1.98
N LEU A 139 1.25 15.78 2.64
CA LEU A 139 0.66 16.65 3.68
C LEU A 139 1.06 16.22 5.08
N TYR A 140 1.07 14.93 5.31
CA TYR A 140 1.47 14.30 6.56
C TYR A 140 2.51 13.22 6.26
N ASP A 141 3.28 12.86 7.28
CA ASP A 141 4.21 11.75 7.23
C ASP A 141 3.93 10.81 8.41
N ILE A 142 2.92 9.95 8.25
CA ILE A 142 2.49 8.99 9.28
C ILE A 142 3.34 7.72 9.23
N LEU A 143 3.73 7.28 8.02
CA LEU A 143 4.39 5.99 7.85
C LEU A 143 5.79 5.95 8.44
N THR A 144 6.51 7.09 8.42
CA THR A 144 7.87 7.19 8.94
C THR A 144 7.96 7.87 10.31
N ASP A 145 6.83 8.28 10.91
CA ASP A 145 6.78 9.01 12.18
C ASP A 145 7.43 8.21 13.31
N GLU A 146 8.51 8.74 13.87
CA GLU A 146 9.31 8.10 14.91
C GLU A 146 8.59 7.89 16.25
N ARG A 147 7.47 8.57 16.46
CA ARG A 147 6.65 8.44 17.67
C ARG A 147 5.76 7.20 17.64
N LEU A 148 5.56 6.62 16.44
CA LEU A 148 4.77 5.41 16.27
C LEU A 148 5.61 4.16 16.57
N ASN A 149 4.95 3.10 17.00
CA ASN A 149 5.57 1.82 17.36
C ASN A 149 5.89 0.91 16.16
N HIS A 150 5.64 1.37 14.95
CA HIS A 150 5.99 0.70 13.70
C HIS A 150 6.35 1.75 12.67
N ARG A 151 7.48 1.59 12.03
CA ARG A 151 7.93 2.45 10.93
C ARG A 151 7.89 1.68 9.64
N VAL A 152 7.51 2.36 8.59
CA VAL A 152 7.41 1.82 7.25
C VAL A 152 8.51 2.43 6.40
N GLU A 153 9.24 1.63 5.66
CA GLU A 153 10.13 2.12 4.60
C GLU A 153 9.27 2.55 3.42
N VAL A 154 9.44 3.80 2.97
CA VAL A 154 8.61 4.38 1.90
C VAL A 154 9.48 4.67 0.69
N GLU A 155 9.05 4.17 -0.46
CA GLU A 155 9.65 4.43 -1.77
C GLU A 155 8.62 5.07 -2.71
N THR A 156 9.05 6.02 -3.53
CA THR A 156 8.13 6.82 -4.35
C THR A 156 8.59 6.89 -5.80
N GLY A 157 7.65 7.17 -6.71
CA GLY A 157 7.98 7.52 -8.09
C GLY A 157 8.06 6.33 -9.06
N VAL A 158 7.71 5.13 -8.64
CA VAL A 158 7.66 3.97 -9.54
C VAL A 158 6.47 4.12 -10.48
N LEU A 159 6.73 4.20 -11.80
CA LEU A 159 5.74 4.50 -12.85
C LEU A 159 4.90 5.75 -12.53
N GLN A 160 5.56 6.79 -12.00
CA GLN A 160 4.90 8.00 -11.51
C GLN A 160 4.01 8.66 -12.56
N GLU A 161 4.49 8.74 -13.81
CA GLU A 161 3.77 9.41 -14.90
C GLU A 161 2.49 8.66 -15.25
N GLU A 162 2.55 7.34 -15.38
CA GLU A 162 1.39 6.49 -15.66
C GLU A 162 0.35 6.56 -14.53
N CYS A 163 0.79 6.49 -13.28
CA CYS A 163 -0.07 6.61 -12.12
C CYS A 163 -0.73 7.98 -12.01
N ALA A 164 -0.01 9.04 -12.32
CA ALA A 164 -0.57 10.40 -12.35
C ALA A 164 -1.53 10.59 -13.51
N GLN A 165 -1.22 10.03 -14.69
CA GLN A 165 -2.00 10.22 -15.90
C GLN A 165 -3.43 9.65 -15.78
N ILE A 166 -3.58 8.43 -15.27
CA ILE A 166 -4.90 7.80 -15.10
C ILE A 166 -5.81 8.64 -14.18
N MET A 167 -5.24 9.24 -13.12
CA MET A 167 -5.96 10.14 -12.22
C MET A 167 -6.35 11.45 -12.89
N GLN A 168 -5.44 12.07 -13.65
CA GLN A 168 -5.70 13.32 -14.36
C GLN A 168 -6.80 13.16 -15.40
N ASP A 169 -6.77 12.06 -16.15
CA ASP A 169 -7.76 11.75 -17.18
C ASP A 169 -9.16 11.56 -16.58
N PHE A 170 -9.24 10.83 -15.47
CA PHE A 170 -10.49 10.65 -14.74
C PHE A 170 -11.11 11.98 -14.32
N PHE A 171 -10.36 12.86 -13.66
CA PHE A 171 -10.88 14.14 -13.19
C PHE A 171 -11.15 15.13 -14.35
N ARG A 172 -10.38 15.06 -15.44
CA ARG A 172 -10.65 15.85 -16.64
C ARG A 172 -11.99 15.46 -17.25
N ASN A 173 -12.26 14.18 -17.41
CA ASN A 173 -13.50 13.65 -17.97
C ASN A 173 -14.71 13.96 -17.08
N ARG A 174 -14.58 13.90 -15.77
CA ARG A 174 -15.66 14.26 -14.83
C ARG A 174 -16.03 15.75 -14.84
N ARG A 175 -15.09 16.63 -15.15
CA ARG A 175 -15.37 18.08 -15.26
C ARG A 175 -16.08 18.47 -16.56
N GLN A 176 -16.14 17.58 -17.53
CA GLN A 176 -16.81 17.80 -18.82
C GLN A 176 -18.24 17.23 -18.86
N LYS A 177 -18.63 16.45 -17.88
CA LYS A 177 -20.01 15.98 -17.64
C LYS A 177 -20.76 16.97 -16.76
#